data_3156a76bba4bfcd4ea3cade10ee4847a
#
_entry.id   3156a76bba4bfcd4ea3cade10ee4847a
#
_cell.length_a   1.000
_cell.length_b   1.000
_cell.length_c   1.000
_cell.angle_alpha   90.00
_cell.angle_beta   90.00
_cell.angle_gamma   90.00
#
_symmetry.space_group_name_H-M   'P 1'
#
loop_
_entity.id
_entity.type
_entity.pdbx_description
1 polymer ?
#
loop_
_entity_poly.entity_id
_entity_poly.type
_entity_poly.pdbx_seq_one_letter_code
_entity_poly.pdbx_strand_id
1 'polypeptide(L)'
;MLEIIKHPNEVLRQISEPVKLPLSREDRKLIDDMYKWVKENSDTAVGLSAIQVGIPKRMCAIRYVTKNSSFSYKLVNPEIIRSSGTVIGSEGCVSIDNNSGLVERAETVIVTGFDAITNKKVRLSVSGFRAAILQHEIDHMNGILYIDKLVKEDN
;
A
#
# COMPACT_ATOMS: atom_id res chain seq x y z
N MET A 1 -3.02 -3.78 -19.65
CA MET A 1 -2.41 -4.65 -18.64
C MET A 1 -1.37 -3.86 -17.84
N LEU A 2 -1.39 -3.98 -16.53
CA LEU A 2 -0.43 -3.28 -15.68
C LEU A 2 0.91 -4.01 -15.69
N GLU A 3 1.98 -3.24 -15.76
CA GLU A 3 3.34 -3.75 -15.65
C GLU A 3 3.94 -3.30 -14.32
N ILE A 4 4.40 -4.25 -13.52
CA ILE A 4 4.99 -3.97 -12.20
C ILE A 4 6.43 -3.49 -12.37
N ILE A 5 6.70 -2.29 -11.92
CA ILE A 5 8.05 -1.71 -11.88
C ILE A 5 8.84 -2.39 -10.78
N LYS A 6 10.07 -2.80 -11.10
CA LYS A 6 10.93 -3.55 -10.19
C LYS A 6 12.08 -2.69 -9.66
N HIS A 7 12.40 -2.92 -8.38
CA HIS A 7 13.61 -2.37 -7.77
C HIS A 7 14.86 -2.87 -8.53
N PRO A 8 15.86 -2.03 -8.80
CA PRO A 8 16.10 -0.70 -8.26
C PRO A 8 15.66 0.47 -9.16
N ASN A 9 14.60 0.32 -9.95
CA ASN A 9 14.12 1.40 -10.81
C ASN A 9 13.83 2.67 -9.99
N GLU A 10 14.40 3.79 -10.44
CA GLU A 10 14.32 5.08 -9.73
C GLU A 10 12.91 5.62 -9.56
N VAL A 11 11.97 5.23 -10.42
CA VAL A 11 10.56 5.62 -10.31
C VAL A 11 10.02 5.28 -8.91
N LEU A 12 10.43 4.16 -8.34
CA LEU A 12 9.97 3.72 -7.02
C LEU A 12 10.39 4.67 -5.89
N ARG A 13 11.34 5.55 -6.13
CA ARG A 13 11.86 6.51 -5.15
C ARG A 13 11.23 7.90 -5.27
N GLN A 14 10.34 8.10 -6.23
CA GLN A 14 9.64 9.36 -6.38
C GLN A 14 8.58 9.54 -5.30
N ILE A 15 8.33 10.79 -4.94
CA ILE A 15 7.23 11.15 -4.06
C ILE A 15 5.99 11.33 -4.93
N SER A 16 4.95 10.54 -4.64
CA SER A 16 3.70 10.61 -5.40
C SER A 16 2.91 11.88 -5.09
N GLU A 17 2.22 12.38 -6.08
CA GLU A 17 1.44 13.61 -5.96
C GLU A 17 -0.01 13.33 -5.53
N PRO A 18 -0.63 14.28 -4.79
CA PRO A 18 -2.05 14.18 -4.47
C PRO A 18 -2.91 14.07 -5.73
N VAL A 19 -3.97 13.32 -5.62
CA VAL A 19 -4.96 13.11 -6.68
C VAL A 19 -6.11 14.09 -6.50
N LYS A 20 -6.56 14.70 -7.58
CA LYS A 20 -7.73 15.60 -7.54
C LYS A 20 -9.02 14.81 -7.34
N LEU A 21 -9.89 15.33 -6.51
CA LEU A 21 -11.22 14.78 -6.28
C LEU A 21 -12.29 15.76 -6.76
N PRO A 22 -13.39 15.29 -7.35
CA PRO A 22 -13.73 13.89 -7.60
C PRO A 22 -12.80 13.24 -8.62
N LEU A 23 -12.68 11.91 -8.56
CA LEU A 23 -11.80 11.15 -9.44
C LEU A 23 -12.14 11.38 -10.91
N SER A 24 -11.11 11.61 -11.73
CA SER A 24 -11.25 11.58 -13.18
C SER A 24 -11.57 10.16 -13.65
N ARG A 25 -12.06 10.05 -14.88
CA ARG A 25 -12.27 8.75 -15.50
C ARG A 25 -10.99 7.93 -15.54
N GLU A 26 -9.87 8.58 -15.87
CA GLU A 26 -8.56 7.93 -15.94
C GLU A 26 -8.09 7.42 -14.58
N ASP A 27 -8.22 8.22 -13.54
CA ASP A 27 -7.82 7.83 -12.19
C ASP A 27 -8.72 6.73 -11.63
N ARG A 28 -10.02 6.79 -11.93
CA ARG A 28 -10.97 5.73 -11.57
C ARG A 28 -10.58 4.41 -12.24
N LYS A 29 -10.28 4.47 -13.55
CA LYS A 29 -9.87 3.28 -14.29
C LYS A 29 -8.57 2.72 -13.71
N LEU A 30 -7.61 3.58 -13.39
CA LEU A 30 -6.32 3.15 -12.84
C LEU A 30 -6.51 2.39 -11.53
N ILE A 31 -7.25 2.95 -10.58
CA ILE A 31 -7.42 2.30 -9.27
C ILE A 31 -8.24 1.01 -9.39
N ASP A 32 -9.21 0.96 -10.30
CA ASP A 32 -9.98 -0.25 -10.58
C ASP A 32 -9.09 -1.34 -11.19
N ASP A 33 -8.22 -0.98 -12.13
CA ASP A 33 -7.26 -1.91 -12.74
C ASP A 33 -6.25 -2.42 -11.70
N MET A 34 -5.79 -1.57 -10.80
CA MET A 34 -4.90 -1.94 -9.70
C MET A 34 -5.58 -2.94 -8.76
N TYR A 35 -6.80 -2.67 -8.39
CA TYR A 35 -7.59 -3.57 -7.53
C TYR A 35 -7.80 -4.93 -8.18
N LYS A 36 -8.15 -4.93 -9.47
CA LYS A 36 -8.29 -6.15 -10.25
C LYS A 36 -7.00 -6.96 -10.28
N TRP A 37 -5.88 -6.28 -10.48
CA TRP A 37 -4.56 -6.92 -10.46
C TRP A 37 -4.28 -7.59 -9.11
N VAL A 38 -4.53 -6.90 -8.00
CA VAL A 38 -4.34 -7.48 -6.65
C VAL A 38 -5.23 -8.71 -6.47
N LYS A 39 -6.48 -8.62 -6.92
CA LYS A 39 -7.41 -9.75 -6.84
C LYS A 39 -6.93 -10.97 -7.63
N GLU A 40 -6.42 -10.74 -8.85
CA GLU A 40 -5.91 -11.81 -9.72
C GLU A 40 -4.58 -12.38 -9.25
N ASN A 41 -3.82 -11.67 -8.41
CA ASN A 41 -2.53 -12.07 -7.88
C ASN A 41 -2.55 -12.27 -6.35
N SER A 42 -3.69 -12.68 -5.82
CA SER A 42 -3.92 -12.77 -4.37
C SER A 42 -3.05 -13.80 -3.65
N ASP A 43 -2.42 -14.71 -4.37
CA ASP A 43 -1.45 -15.67 -3.84
C ASP A 43 -0.09 -15.03 -3.52
N THR A 44 0.22 -13.89 -4.14
CA THR A 44 1.53 -13.22 -3.99
C THR A 44 1.43 -11.76 -3.54
N ALA A 45 0.26 -11.15 -3.64
CA ALA A 45 0.09 -9.73 -3.37
C ALA A 45 -1.17 -9.44 -2.55
N VAL A 46 -1.07 -8.49 -1.63
CA VAL A 46 -2.20 -8.00 -0.85
C VAL A 46 -2.46 -6.51 -1.10
N GLY A 47 -1.53 -5.83 -1.77
CA GLY A 47 -1.67 -4.42 -2.08
C GLY A 47 -0.78 -4.00 -3.24
N LEU A 48 -1.13 -2.84 -3.81
CA LEU A 48 -0.40 -2.24 -4.91
C LEU A 48 -0.61 -0.73 -4.88
N SER A 49 0.49 0.02 -4.91
CA SER A 49 0.46 1.48 -5.03
C SER A 49 0.72 1.90 -6.48
N ALA A 50 0.14 3.03 -6.90
CA ALA A 50 0.23 3.50 -8.29
C ALA A 50 1.66 3.68 -8.77
N ILE A 51 2.58 4.08 -7.88
CA ILE A 51 4.00 4.22 -8.24
C ILE A 51 4.61 2.89 -8.72
N GLN A 52 4.11 1.77 -8.22
CA GLN A 52 4.59 0.43 -8.62
C GLN A 52 4.21 0.05 -10.06
N VAL A 53 3.32 0.81 -10.67
CA VAL A 53 3.02 0.70 -12.11
C VAL A 53 3.48 1.94 -12.89
N GLY A 54 4.37 2.72 -12.29
CA GLY A 54 5.02 3.86 -12.94
C GLY A 54 4.24 5.16 -12.90
N ILE A 55 3.19 5.26 -12.11
CA ILE A 55 2.34 6.44 -12.03
C ILE A 55 2.46 7.07 -10.63
N PRO A 56 3.12 8.24 -10.50
CA PRO A 56 3.40 8.83 -9.18
C PRO A 56 2.19 9.57 -8.63
N LYS A 57 1.13 8.85 -8.36
CA LYS A 57 -0.12 9.35 -7.77
C LYS A 57 -0.42 8.65 -6.45
N ARG A 58 -0.96 9.38 -5.49
CA ARG A 58 -1.23 8.88 -4.14
C ARG A 58 -2.50 8.04 -4.12
N MET A 59 -2.38 6.84 -4.68
CA MET A 59 -3.45 5.84 -4.73
C MET A 59 -2.89 4.46 -4.44
N CYS A 60 -3.67 3.63 -3.74
CA CYS A 60 -3.35 2.22 -3.56
C CYS A 60 -4.62 1.37 -3.54
N ALA A 61 -4.47 0.12 -3.97
CA ALA A 61 -5.50 -0.90 -3.88
C ALA A 61 -5.02 -1.97 -2.90
N ILE A 62 -5.87 -2.37 -1.97
CA ILE A 62 -5.57 -3.38 -0.97
C ILE A 62 -6.72 -4.38 -0.95
N ARG A 63 -6.38 -5.66 -0.97
CA ARG A 63 -7.36 -6.73 -0.82
C ARG A 63 -6.72 -7.91 -0.12
N TYR A 64 -7.30 -8.29 1.01
CA TYR A 64 -6.87 -9.45 1.79
C TYR A 64 -8.10 -10.25 2.20
N VAL A 65 -8.14 -11.49 1.79
CA VAL A 65 -9.27 -12.38 2.08
C VAL A 65 -8.73 -13.67 2.64
N THR A 66 -9.15 -13.99 3.85
CA THR A 66 -8.90 -15.28 4.48
C THR A 66 -10.24 -15.86 4.94
N LYS A 67 -10.20 -17.10 5.44
CA LYS A 67 -11.37 -17.78 5.98
C LYS A 67 -12.01 -17.00 7.13
N ASN A 68 -11.19 -16.29 7.94
CA ASN A 68 -11.64 -15.64 9.17
C ASN A 68 -11.60 -14.12 9.13
N SER A 69 -11.04 -13.53 8.09
CA SER A 69 -10.89 -12.08 8.00
C SER A 69 -10.82 -11.63 6.55
N SER A 70 -11.46 -10.50 6.26
CA SER A 70 -11.32 -9.88 4.94
C SER A 70 -11.40 -8.37 5.05
N PHE A 71 -10.62 -7.69 4.24
CA PHE A 71 -10.72 -6.25 4.07
C PHE A 71 -10.26 -5.86 2.67
N SER A 72 -10.85 -4.79 2.16
CA SER A 72 -10.55 -4.26 0.84
C SER A 72 -10.64 -2.74 0.85
N TYR A 73 -9.68 -2.09 0.19
CA TYR A 73 -9.66 -0.64 0.06
C TYR A 73 -9.18 -0.24 -1.32
N LYS A 74 -9.75 0.85 -1.84
CA LYS A 74 -9.21 1.61 -2.96
C LYS A 74 -8.96 3.02 -2.46
N LEU A 75 -7.81 3.25 -1.85
CA LEU A 75 -7.53 4.49 -1.14
C LEU A 75 -6.88 5.54 -2.04
N VAL A 76 -7.41 6.74 -1.96
CA VAL A 76 -6.90 7.92 -2.66
C VAL A 76 -6.52 8.96 -1.60
N ASN A 77 -5.33 9.51 -1.75
CA ASN A 77 -4.73 10.47 -0.82
C ASN A 77 -4.76 9.99 0.64
N PRO A 78 -4.33 8.74 0.92
CA PRO A 78 -4.31 8.27 2.29
C PRO A 78 -3.24 9.01 3.11
N GLU A 79 -3.57 9.27 4.37
CA GLU A 79 -2.67 9.95 5.30
C GLU A 79 -2.75 9.28 6.68
N ILE A 80 -1.61 8.96 7.25
CA ILE A 80 -1.52 8.47 8.63
C ILE A 80 -1.55 9.69 9.55
N ILE A 81 -2.63 9.83 10.32
CA ILE A 81 -2.80 10.97 11.23
C ILE A 81 -2.41 10.64 12.68
N ARG A 82 -2.32 9.37 13.02
CA ARG A 82 -1.89 8.92 14.35
C ARG A 82 -1.32 7.51 14.25
N SER A 83 -0.28 7.24 15.03
CA SER A 83 0.28 5.91 15.15
C SER A 83 0.68 5.64 16.60
N SER A 84 0.61 4.39 17.04
CA SER A 84 0.99 3.99 18.40
C SER A 84 1.48 2.55 18.41
N GLY A 85 2.36 2.27 19.37
CA GLY A 85 2.94 0.95 19.54
C GLY A 85 3.91 0.58 18.44
N THR A 86 4.52 -0.57 18.57
CA THR A 86 5.41 -1.13 17.57
C THR A 86 5.22 -2.64 17.47
N VAL A 87 5.39 -3.18 16.28
CA VAL A 87 5.34 -4.61 16.01
C VAL A 87 6.34 -4.93 14.91
N ILE A 88 6.99 -6.09 15.02
CA ILE A 88 7.92 -6.60 14.02
C ILE A 88 7.24 -7.74 13.29
N GLY A 89 7.24 -7.67 11.96
CA GLY A 89 6.65 -8.68 11.10
C GLY A 89 7.44 -8.88 9.83
N SER A 90 7.24 -10.00 9.17
CA SER A 90 7.86 -10.30 7.90
C SER A 90 7.12 -9.61 6.76
N GLU A 91 7.86 -8.94 5.87
CA GLU A 91 7.31 -8.27 4.69
C GLU A 91 8.06 -8.66 3.43
N GLY A 92 7.34 -8.63 2.33
CA GLY A 92 7.87 -8.68 0.98
C GLY A 92 7.14 -7.68 0.12
N CYS A 93 7.53 -7.57 -1.14
CA CYS A 93 6.93 -6.63 -2.07
C CYS A 93 7.03 -7.17 -3.49
N VAL A 94 5.95 -7.01 -4.27
CA VAL A 94 5.95 -7.46 -5.68
C VAL A 94 6.96 -6.71 -6.55
N SER A 95 7.41 -5.55 -6.12
CA SER A 95 8.46 -4.78 -6.80
C SER A 95 9.88 -5.24 -6.44
N ILE A 96 10.03 -6.14 -5.48
CA ILE A 96 11.33 -6.65 -5.03
C ILE A 96 11.28 -8.17 -5.05
N ASP A 97 11.98 -8.75 -6.03
CA ASP A 97 11.93 -10.20 -6.25
C ASP A 97 12.72 -10.98 -5.19
N ASN A 98 12.18 -12.14 -4.82
CA ASN A 98 12.85 -13.17 -4.02
C ASN A 98 13.42 -12.69 -2.68
N ASN A 99 12.86 -11.63 -2.12
CA ASN A 99 13.28 -11.07 -0.86
C ASN A 99 12.11 -10.94 0.09
N SER A 100 12.41 -11.19 1.35
CA SER A 100 11.54 -10.85 2.46
C SER A 100 12.43 -10.51 3.65
N GLY A 101 11.87 -9.84 4.65
CA GLY A 101 12.64 -9.51 5.83
C GLY A 101 11.75 -8.98 6.94
N LEU A 102 12.34 -8.86 8.12
CA LEU A 102 11.63 -8.35 9.28
C LEU A 102 11.66 -6.82 9.28
N VAL A 103 10.48 -6.25 9.45
CA VAL A 103 10.25 -4.80 9.44
C VAL A 103 9.53 -4.41 10.73
N GLU A 104 9.95 -3.32 11.34
CA GLU A 104 9.24 -2.73 12.47
C GLU A 104 8.24 -1.69 11.96
N ARG A 105 6.99 -1.82 12.40
CA ARG A 105 5.89 -0.94 12.03
C ARG A 105 5.14 -0.48 13.28
N ALA A 106 4.39 0.62 13.18
CA ALA A 106 3.43 0.95 14.20
C ALA A 106 2.38 -0.16 14.29
N GLU A 107 2.01 -0.55 15.50
CA GLU A 107 1.00 -1.59 15.71
C GLU A 107 -0.39 -1.09 15.36
N THR A 108 -0.69 0.16 15.70
CA THR A 108 -1.98 0.78 15.43
C THR A 108 -1.78 2.08 14.67
N VAL A 109 -2.58 2.29 13.63
CA VAL A 109 -2.59 3.55 12.89
C VAL A 109 -4.02 4.03 12.68
N ILE A 110 -4.18 5.34 12.58
CA ILE A 110 -5.40 5.96 12.09
C ILE A 110 -5.06 6.59 10.74
N VAL A 111 -5.78 6.17 9.71
CA VAL A 111 -5.57 6.60 8.33
C VAL A 111 -6.83 7.30 7.84
N THR A 112 -6.65 8.49 7.27
CA THR A 112 -7.74 9.18 6.57
C THR A 112 -7.49 9.15 5.08
N GLY A 113 -8.54 9.27 4.29
CA GLY A 113 -8.45 9.30 2.83
C GLY A 113 -9.82 9.18 2.20
N PHE A 114 -9.81 9.05 0.88
CA PHE A 114 -11.02 8.76 0.11
C PHE A 114 -10.98 7.30 -0.32
N ASP A 115 -12.08 6.56 -0.07
CA ASP A 115 -12.18 5.16 -0.50
C ASP A 115 -13.09 5.08 -1.73
N ALA A 116 -12.52 4.68 -2.86
CA ALA A 116 -13.24 4.58 -4.12
C ALA A 116 -14.14 3.34 -4.20
N ILE A 117 -14.10 2.43 -3.24
CA ILE A 117 -15.08 1.33 -3.14
C ILE A 117 -16.40 1.89 -2.65
N THR A 118 -16.38 2.65 -1.56
CA THR A 118 -17.58 3.23 -0.95
C THR A 118 -17.93 4.62 -1.48
N ASN A 119 -17.01 5.25 -2.21
CA ASN A 119 -17.09 6.63 -2.69
C ASN A 119 -17.27 7.64 -1.55
N LYS A 120 -16.58 7.43 -0.45
CA LYS A 120 -16.68 8.28 0.74
C LYS A 120 -15.30 8.56 1.32
N LYS A 121 -15.20 9.69 2.01
CA LYS A 121 -14.08 9.93 2.91
C LYS A 121 -14.14 8.92 4.05
N VAL A 122 -12.99 8.35 4.43
CA VAL A 122 -12.90 7.35 5.47
C VAL A 122 -11.88 7.75 6.53
N ARG A 123 -12.12 7.26 7.72
CA ARG A 123 -11.18 7.30 8.83
C ARG A 123 -11.06 5.88 9.37
N LEU A 124 -9.91 5.27 9.16
CA LEU A 124 -9.66 3.87 9.49
C LEU A 124 -8.77 3.80 10.73
N SER A 125 -9.27 3.19 11.79
CA SER A 125 -8.46 2.86 12.96
C SER A 125 -8.19 1.37 12.93
N VAL A 126 -6.96 0.98 12.66
CA VAL A 126 -6.60 -0.41 12.38
C VAL A 126 -5.33 -0.80 13.11
N SER A 127 -5.18 -2.10 13.36
CA SER A 127 -4.05 -2.66 14.10
C SER A 127 -3.50 -3.90 13.41
N GLY A 128 -2.28 -4.29 13.80
CA GLY A 128 -1.67 -5.54 13.37
C GLY A 128 -1.36 -5.57 11.88
N PHE A 129 -1.68 -6.68 11.24
CA PHE A 129 -1.37 -6.90 9.81
C PHE A 129 -2.02 -5.87 8.90
N ARG A 130 -3.28 -5.51 9.18
CA ARG A 130 -3.99 -4.48 8.39
C ARG A 130 -3.28 -3.14 8.48
N ALA A 131 -2.83 -2.75 9.68
CA ALA A 131 -2.06 -1.52 9.87
C ALA A 131 -0.72 -1.59 9.14
N ALA A 132 -0.04 -2.74 9.17
CA ALA A 132 1.23 -2.93 8.49
C ALA A 132 1.09 -2.75 6.97
N ILE A 133 0.06 -3.34 6.37
CA ILE A 133 -0.20 -3.20 4.93
C ILE A 133 -0.44 -1.73 4.55
N LEU A 134 -1.27 -1.02 5.31
CA LEU A 134 -1.54 0.39 5.04
C LEU A 134 -0.26 1.24 5.10
N GLN A 135 0.57 1.01 6.09
CA GLN A 135 1.85 1.70 6.21
C GLN A 135 2.78 1.39 5.05
N HIS A 136 2.85 0.13 4.63
CA HIS A 136 3.67 -0.31 3.51
C HIS A 136 3.27 0.40 2.22
N GLU A 137 1.96 0.45 1.91
CA GLU A 137 1.46 1.09 0.69
C GLU A 137 1.62 2.62 0.74
N ILE A 138 1.41 3.24 1.88
CA ILE A 138 1.63 4.69 2.03
C ILE A 138 3.11 5.03 1.91
N ASP A 139 4.00 4.17 2.43
CA ASP A 139 5.45 4.34 2.25
C ASP A 139 5.83 4.41 0.78
N HIS A 140 5.25 3.57 -0.08
CA HIS A 140 5.49 3.64 -1.53
C HIS A 140 5.19 5.03 -2.10
N MET A 141 4.16 5.70 -1.60
CA MET A 141 3.79 7.05 -2.04
C MET A 141 4.82 8.11 -1.65
N ASN A 142 5.68 7.78 -0.69
CA ASN A 142 6.76 8.65 -0.21
C ASN A 142 8.15 8.18 -0.66
N GLY A 143 8.22 7.25 -1.62
CA GLY A 143 9.47 6.73 -2.14
C GLY A 143 10.21 5.79 -1.19
N ILE A 144 9.52 5.23 -0.21
CA ILE A 144 10.09 4.35 0.81
C ILE A 144 9.71 2.90 0.50
N LEU A 145 10.70 2.03 0.53
CA LEU A 145 10.52 0.59 0.35
C LEU A 145 10.75 -0.13 1.69
N TYR A 146 10.15 -1.32 1.85
CA TYR A 146 10.31 -2.06 3.12
C TYR A 146 11.78 -2.37 3.44
N ILE A 147 12.62 -2.52 2.42
CA ILE A 147 14.05 -2.77 2.62
C ILE A 147 14.78 -1.61 3.31
N ASP A 148 14.20 -0.40 3.31
CA ASP A 148 14.75 0.75 4.03
C ASP A 148 14.48 0.64 5.54
N LYS A 149 13.58 -0.24 5.94
CA LYS A 149 13.09 -0.39 7.32
C LYS A 149 13.38 -1.76 7.92
N LEU A 150 14.25 -2.53 7.28
CA LEU A 150 14.63 -3.85 7.79
C LEU A 150 15.25 -3.74 9.18
N VAL A 151 14.78 -4.60 10.08
CA VAL A 151 15.34 -4.70 11.42
C VAL A 151 16.73 -5.32 11.31
N LYS A 152 17.70 -4.65 11.92
CA LYS A 152 19.05 -5.20 12.00
C LYS A 152 19.08 -6.32 13.03
N GLU A 153 19.58 -7.49 12.61
CA GLU A 153 19.86 -8.55 13.56
C GLU A 153 21.10 -8.15 14.38
N ASP A 154 20.94 -8.16 15.70
CA ASP A 154 22.06 -8.04 16.60
C ASP A 154 22.79 -9.38 16.59
N ASN A 155 24.02 -9.38 16.11
CA ASN A 155 24.91 -10.54 16.19
C ASN A 155 25.62 -10.57 17.54
#